data_4ab93dec3b2d9e1ad9b13f1260b451ee
#
_entry.id   4ab93dec3b2d9e1ad9b13f1260b451ee
#
_cell.length_a   1.000
_cell.length_b   1.000
_cell.length_c   1.000
_cell.angle_alpha   90.00
_cell.angle_beta   90.00
_cell.angle_gamma   90.00
#
_symmetry.space_group_name_H-M   'P 1'
#
loop_
_entity.id
_entity.type
_entity.pdbx_description
1 polymer ?
#
loop_
_entity_poly.entity_id
_entity_poly.type
_entity_poly.pdbx_seq_one_letter_code
_entity_poly.pdbx_strand_id
1 'polypeptide(L)'
;MKYLHTMVRVSDIEASLDFYCSKLGLVENARHDSEEGRFSLVFLSAPGDESSQVELTYNWDGDELGDSSRNFGHLAYAVDDIYATCQRLMDGGVIINRPPRDGRMAFVRSPDKVSIELLQSGQPLPKAEPWASMENIGEW
;
A
#
# COMPACT_ATOMS: atom_id res chain seq x y z
N MET A 1 14.77 5.09 -5.24
CA MET A 1 13.40 5.03 -4.71
C MET A 1 12.46 5.60 -5.77
N LYS A 2 11.31 4.97 -6.00
CA LYS A 2 10.30 5.37 -7.00
C LYS A 2 8.93 5.40 -6.32
N TYR A 3 8.15 6.44 -6.58
CA TYR A 3 6.73 6.49 -6.21
C TYR A 3 5.95 5.45 -7.02
N LEU A 4 4.98 4.77 -6.40
CA LEU A 4 4.15 3.74 -7.05
C LEU A 4 2.68 4.15 -7.13
N HIS A 5 2.01 4.32 -5.98
CA HIS A 5 0.58 4.65 -5.95
C HIS A 5 0.19 5.33 -4.64
N THR A 6 -1.01 5.90 -4.65
CA THR A 6 -1.76 6.28 -3.44
C THR A 6 -2.95 5.34 -3.29
N MET A 7 -3.16 4.78 -2.11
CA MET A 7 -4.30 3.94 -1.83
C MET A 7 -5.42 4.72 -1.13
N VAL A 8 -6.64 4.51 -1.62
CA VAL A 8 -7.88 4.95 -0.96
C VAL A 8 -8.79 3.76 -0.68
N ARG A 9 -9.40 3.75 0.52
CA ARG A 9 -10.41 2.75 0.84
C ARG A 9 -11.75 3.19 0.28
N VAL A 10 -12.52 2.20 -0.21
CA VAL A 10 -13.86 2.42 -0.74
C VAL A 10 -14.84 1.44 -0.08
N SER A 11 -16.05 1.90 0.15
CA SER A 11 -17.11 1.08 0.77
C SER A 11 -17.98 0.34 -0.24
N ASP A 12 -17.96 0.78 -1.51
CA ASP A 12 -18.71 0.20 -2.63
C ASP A 12 -17.83 0.30 -3.88
N ILE A 13 -17.37 -0.86 -4.36
CA ILE A 13 -16.44 -0.90 -5.48
C ILE A 13 -17.13 -0.53 -6.80
N GLU A 14 -18.38 -0.91 -7.00
CA GLU A 14 -19.10 -0.61 -8.24
C GLU A 14 -19.43 0.90 -8.35
N ALA A 15 -19.90 1.50 -7.26
CA ALA A 15 -20.12 2.93 -7.19
C ALA A 15 -18.82 3.73 -7.37
N SER A 16 -17.72 3.22 -6.83
CA SER A 16 -16.39 3.83 -6.97
C SER A 16 -15.88 3.74 -8.41
N LEU A 17 -16.01 2.60 -9.06
CA LEU A 17 -15.63 2.43 -10.47
C LEU A 17 -16.51 3.26 -11.40
N ASP A 18 -17.81 3.35 -11.13
CA ASP A 18 -18.69 4.27 -11.88
C ASP A 18 -18.22 5.72 -11.74
N PHE A 19 -17.84 6.14 -10.53
CA PHE A 19 -17.31 7.49 -10.33
C PHE A 19 -15.95 7.68 -10.99
N TYR A 20 -14.95 6.85 -10.65
CA TYR A 20 -13.57 7.06 -11.08
C TYR A 20 -13.38 6.77 -12.58
N CYS A 21 -14.00 5.72 -13.11
CA CYS A 21 -13.84 5.35 -14.51
C CYS A 21 -14.89 5.99 -15.41
N SER A 22 -16.20 5.79 -15.13
CA SER A 22 -17.26 6.25 -16.02
C SER A 22 -17.41 7.77 -16.02
N LYS A 23 -17.33 8.41 -14.84
CA LYS A 23 -17.57 9.85 -14.68
C LYS A 23 -16.30 10.68 -14.74
N LEU A 24 -15.24 10.28 -14.02
CA LEU A 24 -13.97 11.00 -13.97
C LEU A 24 -13.05 10.67 -15.16
N GLY A 25 -13.21 9.49 -15.76
CA GLY A 25 -12.50 9.09 -16.97
C GLY A 25 -11.15 8.40 -16.71
N LEU A 26 -10.92 7.85 -15.50
CA LEU A 26 -9.77 7.01 -15.26
C LEU A 26 -9.94 5.64 -15.93
N VAL A 27 -8.82 4.97 -16.16
CA VAL A 27 -8.74 3.64 -16.77
C VAL A 27 -8.31 2.63 -15.72
N GLU A 28 -9.01 1.49 -15.66
CA GLU A 28 -8.58 0.35 -14.86
C GLU A 28 -7.37 -0.31 -15.52
N ASN A 29 -6.22 -0.29 -14.83
CA ASN A 29 -4.98 -0.89 -15.31
C ASN A 29 -4.78 -2.31 -14.82
N ALA A 30 -5.23 -2.58 -13.58
CA ALA A 30 -5.10 -3.90 -12.97
C ALA A 30 -6.15 -4.10 -11.86
N ARG A 31 -6.49 -5.36 -11.61
CA ARG A 31 -7.34 -5.79 -10.51
C ARG A 31 -6.76 -7.03 -9.84
N HIS A 32 -6.89 -7.10 -8.55
CA HIS A 32 -6.50 -8.26 -7.75
C HIS A 32 -7.55 -8.52 -6.67
N ASP A 33 -8.14 -9.72 -6.70
CA ASP A 33 -9.08 -10.19 -5.69
C ASP A 33 -8.39 -11.22 -4.81
N SER A 34 -8.47 -11.04 -3.50
CA SER A 34 -7.92 -11.97 -2.50
C SER A 34 -9.04 -12.64 -1.71
N GLU A 35 -9.29 -13.90 -2.00
CA GLU A 35 -10.25 -14.73 -1.24
C GLU A 35 -9.79 -14.92 0.21
N GLU A 36 -8.50 -15.16 0.41
CA GLU A 36 -7.93 -15.34 1.75
C GLU A 36 -7.99 -14.04 2.57
N GLY A 37 -7.63 -12.92 1.95
CA GLY A 37 -7.63 -11.59 2.59
C GLY A 37 -8.99 -10.91 2.59
N ARG A 38 -9.97 -11.42 1.84
CA ARG A 38 -11.33 -10.88 1.68
C ARG A 38 -11.35 -9.41 1.27
N PHE A 39 -10.58 -9.10 0.21
CA PHE A 39 -10.52 -7.74 -0.36
C PHE A 39 -10.30 -7.77 -1.88
N SER A 40 -10.65 -6.64 -2.50
CA SER A 40 -10.30 -6.33 -3.89
C SER A 40 -9.43 -5.09 -3.96
N LEU A 41 -8.40 -5.13 -4.79
CA LEU A 41 -7.57 -4.00 -5.16
C LEU A 41 -7.80 -3.66 -6.63
N VAL A 42 -8.07 -2.39 -6.93
CA VAL A 42 -8.23 -1.93 -8.30
C VAL A 42 -7.31 -0.73 -8.54
N PHE A 43 -6.43 -0.84 -9.51
CA PHE A 43 -5.44 0.18 -9.86
C PHE A 43 -5.93 1.00 -11.04
N LEU A 44 -6.08 2.29 -10.84
CA LEU A 44 -6.59 3.25 -11.82
C LEU A 44 -5.54 4.28 -12.16
N SER A 45 -5.52 4.77 -13.40
CA SER A 45 -4.72 5.92 -13.80
C SER A 45 -5.47 6.81 -14.78
N ALA A 46 -4.98 8.04 -14.96
CA ALA A 46 -5.40 8.84 -16.09
C ALA A 46 -4.96 8.16 -17.42
N PRO A 47 -5.74 8.28 -18.50
CA PRO A 47 -5.34 7.71 -19.78
C PRO A 47 -3.96 8.22 -20.23
N GLY A 48 -3.03 7.31 -20.52
CA GLY A 48 -1.67 7.63 -20.95
C GLY A 48 -0.69 7.99 -19.82
N ASP A 49 -1.09 7.84 -18.54
CA ASP A 49 -0.23 8.06 -17.37
C ASP A 49 -0.29 6.86 -16.40
N GLU A 50 -0.01 5.67 -16.91
CA GLU A 50 -0.05 4.42 -16.16
C GLU A 50 1.01 4.34 -15.02
N SER A 51 1.92 5.31 -14.98
CA SER A 51 2.94 5.40 -13.92
C SER A 51 2.43 6.08 -12.64
N SER A 52 1.29 6.79 -12.70
CA SER A 52 0.71 7.56 -11.59
C SER A 52 -0.65 6.97 -11.22
N GLN A 53 -0.64 5.99 -10.30
CA GLN A 53 -1.84 5.20 -10.01
C GLN A 53 -2.50 5.58 -8.69
N VAL A 54 -3.81 5.41 -8.67
CA VAL A 54 -4.62 5.31 -7.44
C VAL A 54 -5.03 3.86 -7.28
N GLU A 55 -4.80 3.29 -6.10
CA GLU A 55 -5.30 1.97 -5.72
C GLU A 55 -6.59 2.14 -4.93
N LEU A 56 -7.68 1.57 -5.43
CA LEU A 56 -8.91 1.41 -4.67
C LEU A 56 -8.85 0.10 -3.88
N THR A 57 -9.00 0.17 -2.57
CA THR A 57 -9.09 -1.02 -1.71
C THR A 57 -10.51 -1.17 -1.19
N TYR A 58 -11.15 -2.27 -1.54
CA TYR A 58 -12.49 -2.65 -1.08
C TYR A 58 -12.41 -3.90 -0.20
N ASN A 59 -12.75 -3.77 1.07
CA ASN A 59 -12.83 -4.90 2.01
C ASN A 59 -14.22 -5.50 1.96
N TRP A 60 -14.33 -6.80 1.65
CA TRP A 60 -15.61 -7.48 1.43
C TRP A 60 -16.48 -7.58 2.68
N ASP A 61 -15.85 -7.62 3.85
CA ASP A 61 -16.55 -7.66 5.15
C ASP A 61 -16.97 -6.25 5.66
N GLY A 62 -16.73 -5.25 4.82
CA GLY A 62 -17.02 -3.85 5.11
C GLY A 62 -15.93 -3.16 5.93
N ASP A 63 -15.76 -1.87 5.67
CA ASP A 63 -15.02 -0.95 6.53
C ASP A 63 -16.02 0.08 7.05
N GLU A 64 -16.02 0.35 8.35
CA GLU A 64 -16.61 1.58 8.86
C GLU A 64 -15.73 2.75 8.39
N LEU A 65 -16.01 3.23 7.19
CA LEU A 65 -15.44 4.48 6.72
C LEU A 65 -16.14 5.61 7.51
N GLY A 66 -15.68 5.83 8.73
CA GLY A 66 -16.08 7.00 9.51
C GLY A 66 -15.72 8.28 8.75
N ASP A 67 -16.32 9.38 9.11
CA ASP A 67 -16.14 10.69 8.49
C ASP A 67 -14.65 11.02 8.24
N SER A 68 -14.17 10.69 7.06
CA SER A 68 -12.90 11.08 6.44
C SER A 68 -11.58 10.52 7.00
N SER A 69 -11.50 10.02 8.22
CA SER A 69 -10.20 9.72 8.85
C SER A 69 -9.49 8.45 8.33
N ARG A 70 -10.20 7.53 7.66
CA ARG A 70 -9.64 6.28 7.10
C ARG A 70 -9.71 6.17 5.57
N ASN A 71 -10.18 7.21 4.88
CA ASN A 71 -10.24 7.20 3.42
C ASN A 71 -8.86 7.27 2.78
N PHE A 72 -7.92 7.98 3.42
CA PHE A 72 -6.52 7.98 3.01
C PHE A 72 -5.83 6.73 3.58
N GLY A 73 -5.31 5.87 2.71
CA GLY A 73 -4.63 4.64 3.09
C GLY A 73 -3.13 4.85 3.31
N HIS A 74 -2.34 4.86 2.25
CA HIS A 74 -0.88 4.98 2.33
C HIS A 74 -0.26 5.55 1.05
N LEU A 75 1.00 5.97 1.14
CA LEU A 75 1.87 6.21 0.00
C LEU A 75 2.78 5.00 -0.20
N ALA A 76 2.97 4.54 -1.43
CA ALA A 76 3.82 3.40 -1.74
C ALA A 76 5.05 3.79 -2.56
N TYR A 77 6.21 3.27 -2.15
CA TYR A 77 7.49 3.50 -2.84
C TYR A 77 8.24 2.20 -3.09
N ALA A 78 8.75 2.06 -4.30
CA ALA A 78 9.72 1.00 -4.61
C ALA A 78 11.12 1.38 -4.10
N VAL A 79 11.82 0.43 -3.51
CA VAL A 79 13.19 0.58 -3.01
C VAL A 79 14.09 -0.53 -3.58
N ASP A 80 15.35 -0.22 -3.78
CA ASP A 80 16.31 -1.15 -4.38
C ASP A 80 16.73 -2.28 -3.44
N ASP A 81 16.78 -1.97 -2.12
CA ASP A 81 17.07 -2.93 -1.05
C ASP A 81 16.21 -2.58 0.16
N ILE A 82 15.18 -3.42 0.40
CA ILE A 82 14.22 -3.18 1.48
C ILE A 82 14.84 -3.34 2.86
N TYR A 83 15.80 -4.27 3.02
CA TYR A 83 16.47 -4.48 4.30
C TYR A 83 17.38 -3.31 4.65
N ALA A 84 18.21 -2.88 3.72
CA ALA A 84 19.08 -1.71 3.91
C ALA A 84 18.25 -0.43 4.14
N THR A 85 17.12 -0.27 3.45
CA THR A 85 16.22 0.86 3.64
C THR A 85 15.58 0.84 5.03
N CYS A 86 15.04 -0.30 5.47
CA CYS A 86 14.45 -0.44 6.81
C CYS A 86 15.50 -0.24 7.91
N GLN A 87 16.72 -0.76 7.72
CA GLN A 87 17.82 -0.58 8.69
C GLN A 87 18.17 0.90 8.84
N ARG A 88 18.35 1.61 7.73
CA ARG A 88 18.64 3.06 7.75
C ARG A 88 17.53 3.86 8.44
N LEU A 89 16.26 3.53 8.19
CA LEU A 89 15.13 4.18 8.85
C LEU A 89 15.13 3.89 10.35
N MET A 90 15.36 2.66 10.76
CA MET A 90 15.42 2.24 12.17
C MET A 90 16.59 2.92 12.90
N ASP A 91 17.76 3.00 12.28
CA ASP A 91 18.93 3.71 12.82
C ASP A 91 18.64 5.22 12.99
N GLY A 92 17.77 5.77 12.14
CA GLY A 92 17.24 7.13 12.25
C GLY A 92 16.09 7.30 13.25
N GLY A 93 15.74 6.26 14.01
CA GLY A 93 14.68 6.30 15.02
C GLY A 93 13.26 6.11 14.49
N VAL A 94 13.10 5.68 13.23
CA VAL A 94 11.78 5.36 12.65
C VAL A 94 11.37 3.95 13.09
N ILE A 95 10.15 3.82 13.58
CA ILE A 95 9.56 2.52 13.90
C ILE A 95 9.20 1.79 12.61
N ILE A 96 9.68 0.56 12.48
CA ILE A 96 9.25 -0.34 11.40
C ILE A 96 7.98 -1.04 11.87
N ASN A 97 6.81 -0.50 11.48
CA ASN A 97 5.51 -0.99 11.94
C ASN A 97 5.22 -2.41 11.45
N ARG A 98 5.43 -2.67 10.16
CA ARG A 98 5.43 -4.01 9.58
C ARG A 98 6.82 -4.31 9.01
N PRO A 99 7.60 -5.19 9.65
CA PRO A 99 8.91 -5.59 9.13
C PRO A 99 8.83 -6.34 7.80
N PRO A 100 9.88 -6.26 6.96
CA PRO A 100 9.93 -6.93 5.65
C PRO A 100 10.25 -8.44 5.79
N ARG A 101 9.42 -9.20 6.53
CA ARG A 101 9.62 -10.64 6.80
C ARG A 101 9.69 -11.51 5.56
N ASP A 102 9.00 -11.07 4.52
CA ASP A 102 8.92 -11.77 3.23
C ASP A 102 9.99 -11.32 2.22
N GLY A 103 10.87 -10.38 2.63
CA GLY A 103 11.83 -9.75 1.73
C GLY A 103 11.22 -8.83 0.70
N ARG A 104 9.91 -8.52 0.81
CA ARG A 104 9.18 -7.79 -0.22
C ARG A 104 8.56 -6.48 0.27
N MET A 105 7.90 -6.47 1.43
CA MET A 105 7.06 -5.35 1.85
C MET A 105 7.28 -4.97 3.30
N ALA A 106 7.36 -3.68 3.57
CA ALA A 106 7.40 -3.11 4.91
C ALA A 106 6.46 -1.91 5.01
N PHE A 107 6.03 -1.61 6.24
CA PHE A 107 5.32 -0.37 6.57
C PHE A 107 6.03 0.39 7.66
N VAL A 108 6.11 1.70 7.47
CA VAL A 108 6.50 2.70 8.47
C VAL A 108 5.46 3.81 8.49
N ARG A 109 5.55 4.71 9.46
CA ARG A 109 4.68 5.90 9.52
C ARG A 109 5.51 7.18 9.56
N SER A 110 4.99 8.21 8.90
CA SER A 110 5.52 9.56 9.03
C SER A 110 5.29 10.12 10.44
N PRO A 111 5.94 11.24 10.83
CA PRO A 111 5.64 11.93 12.09
C PRO A 111 4.15 12.25 12.27
N ASP A 112 3.43 12.57 11.19
CA ASP A 112 1.98 12.83 11.17
C ASP A 112 1.14 11.56 11.00
N LYS A 113 1.75 10.39 11.19
CA LYS A 113 1.09 9.07 11.15
C LYS A 113 0.54 8.67 9.77
N VAL A 114 1.01 9.29 8.70
CA VAL A 114 0.71 8.80 7.34
C VAL A 114 1.44 7.48 7.11
N SER A 115 0.72 6.45 6.70
CA SER A 115 1.31 5.14 6.38
C SER A 115 2.15 5.21 5.10
N ILE A 116 3.33 4.65 5.16
CA ILE A 116 4.25 4.55 4.02
C ILE A 116 4.54 3.07 3.79
N GLU A 117 4.15 2.58 2.64
CA GLU A 117 4.50 1.25 2.16
C GLU A 117 5.83 1.28 1.42
N LEU A 118 6.72 0.37 1.76
CA LEU A 118 7.98 0.14 1.07
C LEU A 118 7.92 -1.22 0.37
N LEU A 119 8.21 -1.24 -0.92
CA LEU A 119 8.19 -2.45 -1.74
C LEU A 119 9.56 -2.69 -2.36
N GLN A 120 10.07 -3.92 -2.25
CA GLN A 120 11.28 -4.35 -2.92
C GLN A 120 11.11 -4.24 -4.44
N SER A 121 12.03 -3.58 -5.12
CA SER A 121 12.11 -3.59 -6.58
C SER A 121 12.48 -4.98 -7.09
N GLY A 122 11.77 -5.45 -8.12
CA GLY A 122 12.03 -6.77 -8.71
C GLY A 122 11.54 -7.93 -7.84
N GLN A 123 12.37 -8.97 -7.68
CA GLN A 123 12.03 -10.14 -6.89
C GLN A 123 12.22 -9.88 -5.38
N PRO A 124 11.41 -10.55 -4.53
CA PRO A 124 11.63 -10.47 -3.09
C PRO A 124 13.06 -10.93 -2.73
N LEU A 125 13.68 -10.26 -1.76
CA LEU A 125 14.94 -10.70 -1.21
C LEU A 125 14.76 -12.00 -0.42
N PRO A 126 15.79 -12.86 -0.32
CA PRO A 126 15.76 -14.03 0.55
C PRO A 126 15.43 -13.61 2.00
N LYS A 127 14.60 -14.41 2.68
CA LYS A 127 14.28 -14.15 4.09
C LYS A 127 15.55 -14.10 4.93
N ALA A 128 15.68 -13.06 5.75
CA ALA A 128 16.85 -12.82 6.59
C ALA A 128 16.48 -12.30 7.98
N GLU A 129 17.25 -12.71 8.97
CA GLU A 129 17.14 -12.12 10.31
C GLU A 129 17.84 -10.74 10.36
N PRO A 130 17.37 -9.83 11.25
CA PRO A 130 16.32 -10.04 12.26
C PRO A 130 14.89 -9.90 11.68
N TRP A 131 14.72 -9.55 10.43
CA TRP A 131 13.45 -9.19 9.81
C TRP A 131 12.45 -10.35 9.77
N ALA A 132 12.95 -11.58 9.52
CA ALA A 132 12.09 -12.76 9.36
C ALA A 132 11.29 -13.10 10.63
N SER A 133 11.87 -12.85 11.80
CA SER A 133 11.24 -13.12 13.10
C SER A 133 10.65 -11.88 13.79
N MET A 134 10.89 -10.67 13.24
CA MET A 134 10.46 -9.43 13.88
C MET A 134 8.93 -9.28 13.83
N GLU A 135 8.31 -8.95 14.93
CA GLU A 135 6.87 -8.76 15.03
C GLU A 135 6.42 -7.37 14.56
N ASN A 136 5.12 -7.22 14.29
CA ASN A 136 4.50 -5.93 14.00
C ASN A 136 4.47 -5.04 15.24
N ILE A 137 4.62 -3.73 15.05
CA ILE A 137 4.54 -2.74 16.12
C ILE A 137 3.43 -1.73 15.77
N GLY A 138 2.38 -1.68 16.58
CA GLY A 138 1.27 -0.76 16.41
C GLY A 138 0.43 -1.06 15.15
N GLU A 139 -0.18 0.00 14.61
CA GLU A 139 -1.03 -0.03 13.41
C GLU A 139 -0.39 0.80 12.28
N TRP A 140 -0.72 0.46 11.03
CA TRP A 140 -0.24 1.17 9.85
C TRP A 140 -1.32 1.28 8.76
#